data_9a6d87f2fc04e21a97f25b2bf26faaec
#
_entry.id   9a6d87f2fc04e21a97f25b2bf26faaec
#
_cell.length_a   1.000
_cell.length_b   1.000
_cell.length_c   1.000
_cell.angle_alpha   90.00
_cell.angle_beta   90.00
_cell.angle_gamma   90.00
#
_symmetry.space_group_name_H-M   'P 1'
#
loop_
_entity.id
_entity.type
_entity.pdbx_description
1 polymer ?
#
loop_
_entity_poly.entity_id
_entity_poly.type
_entity_poly.pdbx_seq_one_letter_code
_entity_poly.pdbx_strand_id
1 'polypeptide(L)' 'MLAKGSDKMITKDMTIGEIVKNYPEKVEVLMQAGMGCVGCPSAQVETVEEAAQVHGMDIEDLLAKLNQ' A
#
# COMPACT_ATOMS: atom_id res chain seq x y z
N MET A 1 -19.13 16.94 0.72
CA MET A 1 -18.70 16.74 0.71
C MET A 1 -17.89 16.19 1.28
N LEU A 2 -17.58 16.11 1.49
CA LEU A 2 -16.99 15.54 2.21
C LEU A 2 -16.56 14.24 1.97
N ALA A 3 -17.18 13.54 1.56
CA ALA A 3 -16.97 12.15 1.32
C ALA A 3 -15.90 11.88 0.35
N LYS A 4 -15.47 12.85 -0.34
CA LYS A 4 -14.54 12.57 -1.27
C LYS A 4 -13.30 12.07 -0.75
N GLY A 5 -12.87 12.39 0.40
CA GLY A 5 -11.63 11.90 0.94
C GLY A 5 -11.64 10.41 1.16
N SER A 6 -12.78 9.85 1.51
CA SER A 6 -12.84 8.44 1.82
C SER A 6 -12.71 7.56 0.58
N ASP A 7 -12.99 8.11 -0.58
CA ASP A 7 -12.88 7.33 -1.78
C ASP A 7 -11.46 6.93 -2.10
N LYS A 8 -10.48 7.59 -1.50
CA LYS A 8 -9.10 7.30 -1.78
C LYS A 8 -8.40 6.61 -0.62
N MET A 9 -9.16 5.98 0.25
CA MET A 9 -8.58 5.30 1.39
C MET A 9 -8.02 3.96 0.95
N ILE A 10 -6.77 3.72 1.32
CA ILE A 10 -6.12 2.46 1.03
C ILE A 10 -6.41 1.50 2.17
N THR A 11 -6.83 0.28 1.83
CA THR A 11 -7.16 -0.72 2.81
C THR A 11 -6.18 -1.89 2.72
N LYS A 12 -6.21 -2.73 3.75
CA LYS A 12 -5.28 -3.87 3.79
C LYS A 12 -5.59 -4.91 2.73
N ASP A 13 -6.81 -4.90 2.21
CA ASP A 13 -7.21 -5.87 1.20
C ASP A 13 -6.79 -5.50 -0.21
N MET A 14 -6.31 -4.30 -0.40
CA MET A 14 -5.85 -3.88 -1.72
C MET A 14 -4.50 -4.49 -2.02
N THR A 15 -4.29 -4.85 -3.28
CA THR A 15 -3.01 -5.40 -3.67
C THR A 15 -2.01 -4.29 -3.90
N ILE A 16 -0.73 -4.65 -3.82
CA ILE A 16 0.33 -3.69 -4.10
C ILE A 16 0.20 -3.17 -5.53
N GLY A 17 -0.19 -4.04 -6.46
CA GLY A 17 -0.37 -3.62 -7.84
C GLY A 17 -1.46 -2.58 -7.99
N GLU A 18 -2.55 -2.72 -7.23
CA GLU A 18 -3.61 -1.73 -7.27
C GLU A 18 -3.12 -0.38 -6.76
N ILE A 19 -2.29 -0.39 -5.73
CA ILE A 19 -1.75 0.85 -5.19
C ILE A 19 -0.83 1.51 -6.19
N VAL A 20 0.04 0.72 -6.81
CA VAL A 20 0.97 1.26 -7.80
C VAL A 20 0.19 1.85 -8.98
N LYS A 21 -0.89 1.21 -9.37
CA LYS A 21 -1.66 1.65 -10.52
C LYS A 21 -2.55 2.85 -10.22
N ASN A 22 -3.25 2.80 -9.10
CA ASN A 22 -4.25 3.83 -8.79
C ASN A 22 -3.74 4.94 -7.89
N TYR A 23 -2.68 4.66 -7.14
CA TYR A 23 -2.12 5.62 -6.19
C TYR A 23 -0.60 5.70 -6.40
N PRO A 24 -0.17 6.14 -7.58
CA PRO A 24 1.27 6.14 -7.87
C PRO A 24 2.10 6.97 -6.90
N GLU A 25 1.52 7.99 -6.32
CA GLU A 25 2.25 8.79 -5.35
C GLU A 25 2.57 8.01 -4.09
N LYS A 26 1.86 6.91 -3.84
CA LYS A 26 2.10 6.11 -2.65
C LYS A 26 3.20 5.07 -2.84
N VAL A 27 3.69 4.92 -4.05
CA VAL A 27 4.81 4.03 -4.30
C VAL A 27 6.01 4.44 -3.47
N GLU A 28 6.23 5.75 -3.35
CA GLU A 28 7.34 6.24 -2.56
C GLU A 28 7.20 5.85 -1.10
N VAL A 29 5.98 5.88 -0.58
CA VAL A 29 5.71 5.47 0.79
C VAL A 29 6.06 4.00 0.97
N LEU A 30 5.67 3.17 0.02
CA LEU A 30 5.99 1.74 0.08
C LEU A 30 7.49 1.51 0.05
N MET A 31 8.20 2.24 -0.80
CA MET A 31 9.64 2.10 -0.89
C MET A 31 10.33 2.54 0.39
N GLN A 32 9.85 3.61 0.99
CA GLN A 32 10.42 4.09 2.24
C GLN A 32 10.17 3.11 3.38
N ALA A 33 9.11 2.34 3.28
CA ALA A 33 8.79 1.33 4.27
C ALA A 33 9.63 0.06 4.10
N GLY A 34 10.47 0.01 3.09
CA GLY A 34 11.34 -1.13 2.87
C GLY A 34 10.87 -2.06 1.76
N MET A 35 9.83 -1.71 1.05
CA MET A 35 9.29 -2.54 -0.01
C MET A 35 9.82 -2.09 -1.35
N GLY A 36 11.07 -2.36 -1.60
CA GLY A 36 11.69 -1.90 -2.84
C GLY A 36 11.26 -2.63 -4.09
N CYS A 37 10.49 -3.71 -3.94
CA CYS A 37 10.10 -4.54 -5.07
C CYS A 37 8.68 -4.30 -5.55
N VAL A 38 8.16 -3.10 -5.35
CA VAL A 38 6.77 -2.82 -5.72
C VAL A 38 6.51 -2.96 -7.22
N GLY A 39 7.54 -2.94 -8.02
CA GLY A 39 7.39 -3.12 -9.47
C GLY A 39 7.41 -4.55 -9.93
N CYS A 40 7.71 -5.50 -9.04
CA CYS A 40 7.79 -6.91 -9.43
C CYS A 40 6.40 -7.51 -9.53
N PRO A 41 6.11 -8.30 -10.58
CA PRO A 41 4.78 -8.89 -10.70
C PRO A 41 4.38 -9.74 -9.50
N SER A 42 5.31 -10.47 -8.91
CA SER A 42 4.97 -11.32 -7.78
C SER A 42 4.64 -10.49 -6.55
N ALA A 43 5.26 -9.34 -6.39
CA ALA A 43 4.95 -8.47 -5.27
C ALA A 43 3.61 -7.79 -5.48
N GLN A 44 3.26 -7.49 -6.72
CA GLN A 44 2.05 -6.74 -7.02
C GLN A 44 0.78 -7.53 -6.76
N VAL A 45 0.86 -8.87 -6.74
CA VAL A 45 -0.32 -9.67 -6.47
C VAL A 45 -0.57 -9.84 -4.98
N GLU A 46 0.36 -9.43 -4.14
CA GLU A 46 0.17 -9.52 -2.70
C GLU A 46 -0.68 -8.37 -2.20
N THR A 47 -1.48 -8.62 -1.18
CA THR A 47 -2.22 -7.54 -0.54
C THR A 47 -1.29 -6.77 0.38
N VAL A 48 -1.74 -5.57 0.77
CA VAL A 48 -0.97 -4.77 1.71
C VAL A 48 -0.73 -5.54 3.00
N GLU A 49 -1.75 -6.28 3.44
CA GLU A 49 -1.62 -7.08 4.67
C GLU A 49 -0.55 -8.15 4.52
N GLU A 50 -0.55 -8.85 3.40
CA GLU A 50 0.45 -9.89 3.16
C GLU A 50 1.85 -9.28 3.06
N ALA A 51 1.96 -8.16 2.40
CA ALA A 51 3.25 -7.51 2.28
C ALA A 51 3.77 -7.06 3.64
N ALA A 52 2.89 -6.56 4.50
CA ALA A 52 3.30 -6.16 5.83
C ALA A 52 3.81 -7.35 6.62
N GLN A 53 3.16 -8.50 6.48
CA GLN A 53 3.59 -9.70 7.18
C GLN A 53 4.96 -10.16 6.70
N VAL A 54 5.17 -10.16 5.41
CA VAL A 54 6.43 -10.60 4.83
C VAL A 54 7.59 -9.74 5.30
N HIS A 55 7.33 -8.43 5.43
CA HIS A 55 8.38 -7.50 5.83
C HIS A 55 8.43 -7.25 7.33
N GLY A 56 7.61 -7.97 8.10
CA GLY A 56 7.62 -7.81 9.56
C GLY A 56 7.10 -6.47 10.02
N MET A 57 6.21 -5.85 9.26
CA MET A 57 5.69 -4.54 9.58
C MET A 57 4.31 -4.64 10.21
N ASP A 58 3.95 -3.61 10.99
CA ASP A 58 2.61 -3.51 11.54
C ASP A 58 1.69 -2.99 10.44
N ILE A 59 0.64 -3.74 10.15
CA ILE A 59 -0.29 -3.36 9.09
C ILE A 59 -0.94 -2.00 9.38
N GLU A 60 -1.26 -1.73 10.63
CA GLU A 60 -1.88 -0.46 10.98
C GLU A 60 -0.95 0.72 10.75
N ASP A 61 0.33 0.55 11.08
CA ASP A 61 1.31 1.57 10.82
C ASP A 61 1.46 1.82 9.33
N LEU A 62 1.50 0.75 8.56
CA LEU A 62 1.66 0.86 7.12
C LEU A 62 0.46 1.58 6.51
N LEU A 63 -0.74 1.19 6.93
CA LEU A 63 -1.94 1.84 6.40
C LEU A 63 -1.99 3.31 6.77
N ALA A 64 -1.55 3.65 7.97
CA ALA A 64 -1.52 5.05 8.38
C ALA A 64 -0.61 5.87 7.48
N LYS A 65 0.52 5.30 7.11
CA LYS A 65 1.44 5.99 6.22
C LYS A 65 0.88 6.10 4.81
N LEU A 66 0.22 5.06 4.35
CA LEU A 66 -0.35 5.06 3.02
C LEU A 66 -1.53 6.03 2.89
N ASN A 67 -2.21 6.29 3.98
CA ASN A 67 -3.37 7.15 3.96
C ASN A 67 -3.10 8.58 4.42
N GLN A 68 -1.86 8.91 4.59
CA GLN A 68 -1.51 10.28 4.94
C GLN A 68 -1.75 11.27 3.82
#